data_1fd779dcea70d089fd0dcac8ae835fcf
#
_entry.id   1fd779dcea70d089fd0dcac8ae835fcf
#
_cell.length_a   1.000
_cell.length_b   1.000
_cell.length_c   1.000
_cell.angle_alpha   90.00
_cell.angle_beta   90.00
_cell.angle_gamma   90.00
#
_symmetry.space_group_name_H-M   'P 1'
#
loop_
_entity.id
_entity.type
_entity.pdbx_description
1 polymer ?
#
loop_
_entity_poly.entity_id
_entity_poly.type
_entity_poly.pdbx_seq_one_letter_code
_entity_poly.pdbx_strand_id
1 'polypeptide(L)'
;MRYLPVFALLVFLVACGVNPNPANPDLTPIAKPNTTQTYDMLSWMTMSPTLSSGHHMAGTANPLYTTMTSSRMYWTKTQAGYPWDVQLFDKNFIYLWVTELDWKNPRSFKVFHSPTLGKFNLPLVPRWAKGGYPGSSIKISDSSYEIHSDCNTFVKKNLGHVINEVWGPYKESLGGQLPNNLETLVISYRYTCDPNYSNCFNKEEYHVAKPYGLVKWQHQSLGSDGTYNPPDNVTYFNHVVSGQVSPVTACF
;
A
#
# COMPACT_ATOMS: atom_id res chain seq x y z
N MET A 1 -51.57 9.07 -49.63
CA MET A 1 -50.83 9.61 -48.50
C MET A 1 -50.46 8.47 -47.53
N ARG A 2 -49.19 8.07 -47.50
CA ARG A 2 -48.73 6.99 -46.61
C ARG A 2 -47.90 7.64 -45.52
N TYR A 3 -48.32 7.49 -44.28
CA TYR A 3 -47.55 7.95 -43.09
C TYR A 3 -46.54 6.87 -42.71
N LEU A 4 -45.23 7.19 -42.72
CA LEU A 4 -44.17 6.41 -42.08
C LEU A 4 -44.10 6.79 -40.59
N PRO A 5 -44.04 5.82 -39.67
CA PRO A 5 -43.75 6.13 -38.29
C PRO A 5 -42.23 6.31 -38.12
N VAL A 6 -41.85 7.43 -37.53
CA VAL A 6 -40.49 7.70 -37.09
C VAL A 6 -40.29 6.93 -35.77
N PHE A 7 -39.47 5.89 -35.82
CA PHE A 7 -38.97 5.21 -34.61
C PHE A 7 -37.85 6.06 -34.01
N ALA A 8 -38.14 6.72 -32.88
CA ALA A 8 -37.10 7.35 -32.07
C ALA A 8 -36.32 6.27 -31.32
N LEU A 9 -35.07 6.07 -31.74
CA LEU A 9 -34.11 5.18 -31.06
C LEU A 9 -33.60 5.87 -29.79
N LEU A 10 -34.17 5.51 -28.64
CA LEU A 10 -33.65 5.93 -27.34
C LEU A 10 -32.33 5.15 -27.07
N VAL A 11 -31.21 5.80 -27.28
CA VAL A 11 -29.90 5.28 -26.86
C VAL A 11 -29.80 5.48 -25.35
N PHE A 12 -30.02 4.45 -24.57
CA PHE A 12 -29.64 4.41 -23.17
C PHE A 12 -28.12 4.35 -23.08
N LEU A 13 -27.48 5.48 -22.82
CA LEU A 13 -26.12 5.53 -22.33
C LEU A 13 -26.13 4.94 -20.90
N VAL A 14 -25.90 3.63 -20.83
CA VAL A 14 -25.49 3.01 -19.57
C VAL A 14 -24.12 3.57 -19.26
N ALA A 15 -24.08 4.60 -18.42
CA ALA A 15 -22.84 4.98 -17.78
C ALA A 15 -22.38 3.77 -16.95
N CYS A 16 -21.41 3.01 -17.49
CA CYS A 16 -20.66 2.04 -16.71
C CYS A 16 -19.98 2.84 -15.59
N GLY A 17 -20.65 2.94 -14.46
CA GLY A 17 -20.03 3.41 -13.23
C GLY A 17 -18.87 2.48 -12.94
N VAL A 18 -17.66 2.99 -13.07
CA VAL A 18 -16.44 2.26 -12.67
C VAL A 18 -16.63 1.93 -11.19
N ASN A 19 -16.80 0.65 -10.91
CA ASN A 19 -16.95 0.19 -9.53
C ASN A 19 -15.67 0.52 -8.76
N PRO A 20 -15.71 1.37 -7.73
CA PRO A 20 -14.49 1.97 -7.14
C PRO A 20 -13.70 1.00 -6.31
N ASN A 21 -13.57 -0.13 -6.47
CA ASN A 21 -12.75 -1.20 -5.87
C ASN A 21 -13.55 -2.50 -5.73
N PRO A 22 -13.69 -3.28 -6.81
CA PRO A 22 -14.48 -4.50 -6.78
C PRO A 22 -13.92 -5.60 -5.85
N ALA A 23 -12.74 -5.40 -5.27
CA ALA A 23 -12.05 -6.45 -4.54
C ALA A 23 -12.14 -6.37 -3.00
N ASN A 24 -12.78 -5.35 -2.44
CA ASN A 24 -12.91 -5.24 -0.98
C ASN A 24 -14.30 -4.77 -0.56
N PRO A 25 -15.23 -5.71 -0.28
CA PRO A 25 -16.62 -5.39 0.10
C PRO A 25 -16.75 -4.63 1.44
N ASP A 26 -15.68 -4.61 2.25
CA ASP A 26 -15.71 -3.97 3.57
C ASP A 26 -15.38 -2.47 3.53
N LEU A 27 -14.99 -1.94 2.35
CA LEU A 27 -14.65 -0.53 2.19
C LEU A 27 -15.89 0.29 1.80
N THR A 28 -16.25 1.25 2.61
CA THR A 28 -17.30 2.23 2.29
C THR A 28 -16.66 3.54 1.83
N PRO A 29 -16.77 3.90 0.54
CA PRO A 29 -16.28 5.18 0.05
C PRO A 29 -16.96 6.35 0.75
N ILE A 30 -16.21 7.39 1.07
CA ILE A 30 -16.79 8.65 1.53
C ILE A 30 -17.50 9.30 0.34
N ALA A 31 -18.78 9.58 0.46
CA ALA A 31 -19.73 9.89 -0.62
C ALA A 31 -19.40 11.09 -1.53
N LYS A 32 -18.38 11.85 -1.26
CA LYS A 32 -17.77 12.85 -2.15
C LYS A 32 -16.32 13.04 -1.71
N PRO A 33 -15.37 12.26 -2.26
CA PRO A 33 -13.98 12.53 -1.97
C PRO A 33 -13.67 13.97 -2.42
N ASN A 34 -13.07 14.74 -1.54
CA ASN A 34 -12.55 16.04 -1.94
C ASN A 34 -11.32 15.78 -2.84
N THR A 35 -11.55 15.67 -4.16
CA THR A 35 -10.51 15.39 -5.15
C THR A 35 -9.48 16.52 -5.26
N THR A 36 -9.72 17.66 -4.63
CA THR A 36 -8.73 18.75 -4.50
C THR A 36 -7.89 18.64 -3.24
N GLN A 37 -8.29 17.82 -2.28
CA GLN A 37 -7.56 17.63 -1.04
C GLN A 37 -6.31 16.77 -1.29
N THR A 38 -5.18 17.25 -0.80
CA THR A 38 -3.93 16.50 -0.76
C THR A 38 -3.65 16.01 0.66
N TYR A 39 -3.13 14.81 0.75
CA TYR A 39 -2.79 14.14 2.00
C TYR A 39 -1.27 13.99 2.11
N ASP A 40 -0.68 14.44 3.22
CA ASP A 40 0.71 14.10 3.53
C ASP A 40 0.78 12.62 3.92
N MET A 41 1.13 11.77 2.98
CA MET A 41 1.15 10.32 3.14
C MET A 41 2.06 9.86 4.28
N LEU A 42 3.17 10.56 4.54
CA LEU A 42 4.03 10.21 5.66
C LEU A 42 3.27 10.29 6.98
N SER A 43 2.45 11.32 7.17
CA SER A 43 1.63 11.48 8.38
C SER A 43 0.49 10.46 8.50
N TRP A 44 0.12 9.78 7.41
CA TRP A 44 -0.86 8.71 7.41
C TRP A 44 -0.21 7.34 7.61
N MET A 45 1.01 7.15 7.13
CA MET A 45 1.75 5.89 7.24
C MET A 45 2.47 5.72 8.58
N THR A 46 2.63 6.79 9.36
CA THR A 46 3.31 6.78 10.65
C THR A 46 2.32 6.91 11.81
N MET A 47 2.62 6.26 12.93
CA MET A 47 1.96 6.61 14.18
C MET A 47 2.31 8.06 14.57
N SER A 48 1.35 8.80 15.13
CA SER A 48 1.63 10.12 15.62
C SER A 48 2.71 10.09 16.73
N PRO A 49 3.55 11.12 16.86
CA PRO A 49 4.59 11.14 17.88
C PRO A 49 4.06 10.94 19.31
N THR A 50 2.88 11.48 19.59
CA THR A 50 2.23 11.32 20.90
C THR A 50 1.79 9.88 21.17
N LEU A 51 1.38 9.15 20.13
CA LEU A 51 0.92 7.77 20.27
C LEU A 51 2.10 6.78 20.21
N SER A 52 3.10 7.03 19.34
CA SER A 52 4.27 6.16 19.19
C SER A 52 5.28 6.27 20.32
N SER A 53 5.16 7.27 21.19
CA SER A 53 6.01 7.38 22.39
C SER A 53 5.67 6.25 23.38
N GLY A 54 6.45 5.18 23.35
CA GLY A 54 6.25 4.01 24.22
C GLY A 54 5.16 3.04 23.77
N HIS A 55 4.61 3.18 22.55
CA HIS A 55 3.56 2.30 22.04
C HIS A 55 3.85 1.82 20.62
N HIS A 56 3.19 0.73 20.26
CA HIS A 56 3.18 0.17 18.92
C HIS A 56 1.78 -0.36 18.57
N MET A 57 1.56 -0.62 17.29
CA MET A 57 0.35 -1.31 16.85
C MET A 57 0.51 -2.82 16.99
N ALA A 58 -0.57 -3.52 17.32
CA ALA A 58 -0.63 -4.97 17.34
C ALA A 58 -1.95 -5.44 16.72
N GLY A 59 -2.03 -6.71 16.38
CA GLY A 59 -3.24 -7.27 15.76
C GLY A 59 -3.24 -8.79 15.70
N THR A 60 -3.76 -9.36 14.61
CA THR A 60 -4.04 -10.80 14.49
C THR A 60 -2.79 -11.67 14.37
N ALA A 61 -1.65 -11.12 14.00
CA ALA A 61 -0.42 -11.91 13.81
C ALA A 61 0.73 -11.39 14.68
N ASN A 62 1.40 -10.34 14.25
CA ASN A 62 2.61 -9.83 14.89
C ASN A 62 2.43 -8.36 15.28
N PRO A 63 3.15 -7.89 16.32
CA PRO A 63 3.22 -6.46 16.61
C PRO A 63 3.84 -5.72 15.44
N LEU A 64 3.44 -4.46 15.23
CA LEU A 64 4.03 -3.55 14.26
C LEU A 64 4.59 -2.33 14.98
N TYR A 65 5.90 -2.27 15.07
CA TYR A 65 6.62 -1.13 15.61
C TYR A 65 6.95 -0.17 14.47
N THR A 66 6.60 1.09 14.62
CA THR A 66 6.95 2.13 13.65
C THR A 66 8.01 3.06 14.23
N THR A 67 9.19 3.07 13.62
CA THR A 67 10.30 3.93 14.03
C THR A 67 10.67 4.87 12.90
N MET A 68 10.94 6.13 13.25
CA MET A 68 11.27 7.19 12.30
C MET A 68 12.68 7.71 12.53
N THR A 69 13.38 8.01 11.44
CA THR A 69 14.58 8.86 11.40
C THR A 69 14.30 10.07 10.50
N SER A 70 15.31 10.88 10.23
CA SER A 70 15.17 12.06 9.37
C SER A 70 14.78 11.73 7.92
N SER A 71 15.07 10.50 7.43
CA SER A 71 14.84 10.12 6.03
C SER A 71 14.28 8.71 5.85
N ARG A 72 14.06 7.97 6.94
CA ARG A 72 13.63 6.58 6.90
C ARG A 72 12.49 6.32 7.86
N MET A 73 11.58 5.45 7.43
CA MET A 73 10.55 4.84 8.26
C MET A 73 10.79 3.34 8.28
N TYR A 74 10.77 2.75 9.47
CA TYR A 74 10.92 1.32 9.69
C TYR A 74 9.61 0.75 10.22
N TRP A 75 9.09 -0.24 9.54
CA TRP A 75 8.03 -1.11 10.05
C TRP A 75 8.66 -2.43 10.48
N THR A 76 8.57 -2.73 11.76
CA THR A 76 9.24 -3.87 12.38
C THR A 76 8.22 -4.78 13.02
N LYS A 77 8.18 -6.05 12.62
CA LYS A 77 7.22 -7.05 13.12
C LYS A 77 7.76 -7.89 14.29
N THR A 78 9.01 -7.76 14.66
CA THR A 78 9.63 -8.60 15.68
C THR A 78 10.20 -7.79 16.82
N GLN A 79 10.19 -8.35 18.04
CA GLN A 79 10.86 -7.73 19.18
C GLN A 79 12.39 -7.68 19.02
N ALA A 80 12.96 -8.51 18.16
CA ALA A 80 14.38 -8.47 17.83
C ALA A 80 14.80 -7.27 16.98
N GLY A 81 13.83 -6.46 16.52
CA GLY A 81 14.10 -5.21 15.80
C GLY A 81 14.40 -5.35 14.31
N TYR A 82 14.26 -6.54 13.73
CA TYR A 82 14.43 -6.70 12.28
C TYR A 82 13.26 -6.10 11.52
N PRO A 83 13.50 -5.21 10.53
CA PRO A 83 12.42 -4.55 9.82
C PRO A 83 11.71 -5.52 8.89
N TRP A 84 10.39 -5.40 8.84
CA TRP A 84 9.56 -5.99 7.79
C TRP A 84 9.70 -5.18 6.51
N ASP A 85 9.47 -3.86 6.62
CA ASP A 85 9.66 -2.91 5.53
C ASP A 85 10.47 -1.71 6.00
N VAL A 86 11.35 -1.21 5.14
CA VAL A 86 12.00 0.08 5.31
C VAL A 86 11.63 0.97 4.14
N GLN A 87 11.04 2.11 4.43
CA GLN A 87 10.72 3.13 3.45
C GLN A 87 11.70 4.30 3.60
N LEU A 88 12.22 4.78 2.47
CA LEU A 88 12.86 6.08 2.40
C LEU A 88 11.81 7.14 2.07
N PHE A 89 12.05 8.37 2.47
CA PHE A 89 11.18 9.47 2.06
C PHE A 89 11.97 10.76 1.83
N ASP A 90 11.47 11.55 0.91
CA ASP A 90 11.94 12.91 0.63
C ASP A 90 10.74 13.87 0.52
N LYS A 91 10.95 15.03 -0.09
CA LYS A 91 9.89 16.01 -0.31
C LYS A 91 8.87 15.59 -1.38
N ASN A 92 9.22 14.66 -2.28
CA ASN A 92 8.43 14.27 -3.44
C ASN A 92 7.72 12.94 -3.24
N PHE A 93 8.41 11.94 -2.65
CA PHE A 93 7.93 10.56 -2.59
C PHE A 93 8.24 9.88 -1.26
N ILE A 94 7.48 8.82 -1.01
CA ILE A 94 7.85 7.73 -0.10
C ILE A 94 8.18 6.55 -0.98
N TYR A 95 9.34 5.94 -0.75
CA TYR A 95 9.90 4.86 -1.55
C TYR A 95 9.90 3.56 -0.76
N LEU A 96 9.56 2.47 -1.39
CA LEU A 96 9.86 1.14 -0.89
C LEU A 96 11.33 0.86 -1.15
N TRP A 97 12.11 0.67 -0.11
CA TRP A 97 13.55 0.44 -0.20
C TRP A 97 13.92 -1.00 0.06
N VAL A 98 13.51 -1.51 1.22
CA VAL A 98 13.84 -2.86 1.69
C VAL A 98 12.58 -3.51 2.23
N THR A 99 12.37 -4.79 1.92
CA THR A 99 11.38 -5.61 2.61
C THR A 99 12.01 -6.95 3.01
N GLU A 100 11.54 -7.54 4.10
CA GLU A 100 12.00 -8.87 4.48
C GLU A 100 11.65 -9.89 3.38
N LEU A 101 12.57 -10.82 3.12
CA LEU A 101 12.33 -11.92 2.21
C LEU A 101 11.73 -13.13 2.96
N ASP A 102 12.26 -13.40 4.14
CA ASP A 102 11.87 -14.52 4.98
C ASP A 102 11.92 -14.10 6.45
N TRP A 103 10.78 -14.06 7.11
CA TRP A 103 10.69 -13.73 8.53
C TRP A 103 11.42 -14.74 9.45
N LYS A 104 11.67 -15.96 8.95
CA LYS A 104 12.48 -16.98 9.65
C LYS A 104 13.97 -16.75 9.52
N ASN A 105 14.38 -16.03 8.46
CA ASN A 105 15.75 -15.62 8.24
C ASN A 105 15.82 -14.08 8.14
N PRO A 106 15.95 -13.39 9.29
CA PRO A 106 15.90 -11.93 9.35
C PRO A 106 17.08 -11.23 8.65
N ARG A 107 18.04 -11.98 8.09
CA ARG A 107 19.17 -11.46 7.32
C ARG A 107 18.95 -11.54 5.81
N SER A 108 17.77 -11.99 5.36
CA SER A 108 17.41 -12.06 3.95
C SER A 108 16.41 -10.95 3.62
N PHE A 109 16.76 -10.10 2.64
CA PHE A 109 16.01 -8.92 2.25
C PHE A 109 15.85 -8.82 0.75
N LYS A 110 14.76 -8.21 0.31
CA LYS A 110 14.62 -7.65 -1.05
C LYS A 110 14.95 -6.17 -0.99
N VAL A 111 15.83 -5.72 -1.87
CA VAL A 111 16.17 -4.31 -2.05
C VAL A 111 15.66 -3.87 -3.41
N PHE A 112 14.79 -2.87 -3.45
CA PHE A 112 14.08 -2.48 -4.65
C PHE A 112 14.83 -1.42 -5.45
N HIS A 113 14.65 -1.47 -6.79
CA HIS A 113 15.26 -0.55 -7.74
C HIS A 113 14.22 -0.04 -8.74
N SER A 114 14.31 1.24 -9.05
CA SER A 114 13.62 1.84 -10.18
C SER A 114 14.64 2.35 -11.20
N PRO A 115 14.49 2.04 -12.50
CA PRO A 115 15.43 2.51 -13.51
C PRO A 115 15.41 4.02 -13.70
N THR A 116 14.31 4.68 -13.41
CA THR A 116 14.13 6.12 -13.61
C THR A 116 14.61 6.98 -12.44
N LEU A 117 14.64 6.44 -11.21
CA LEU A 117 14.96 7.19 -10.00
C LEU A 117 16.25 6.73 -9.31
N GLY A 118 17.01 5.87 -9.97
CA GLY A 118 18.29 5.37 -9.48
C GLY A 118 18.19 4.13 -8.59
N LYS A 119 19.34 3.73 -8.07
CA LYS A 119 19.44 2.54 -7.22
C LYS A 119 18.69 2.76 -5.90
N PHE A 120 18.03 1.72 -5.42
CA PHE A 120 17.40 1.60 -4.11
C PHE A 120 16.09 2.37 -3.87
N ASN A 121 15.45 2.90 -4.91
CA ASN A 121 14.26 3.73 -4.74
C ASN A 121 13.13 3.28 -5.66
N LEU A 122 12.22 2.45 -5.18
CA LEU A 122 10.96 2.17 -5.86
C LEU A 122 9.88 3.09 -5.28
N PRO A 123 9.38 4.12 -6.02
CA PRO A 123 8.35 5.00 -5.49
C PRO A 123 7.10 4.20 -5.11
N LEU A 124 6.73 4.25 -3.84
CA LEU A 124 5.51 3.64 -3.34
C LEU A 124 4.32 4.59 -3.49
N VAL A 125 4.47 5.82 -3.01
CA VAL A 125 3.44 6.87 -3.13
C VAL A 125 4.07 8.25 -3.26
N PRO A 126 3.37 9.23 -3.90
CA PRO A 126 3.74 10.63 -3.76
C PRO A 126 3.68 11.04 -2.30
N ARG A 127 4.61 11.88 -1.85
CA ARG A 127 4.57 12.44 -0.50
C ARG A 127 3.25 13.17 -0.23
N TRP A 128 2.77 13.90 -1.23
CA TRP A 128 1.51 14.62 -1.22
C TRP A 128 0.57 13.99 -2.25
N ALA A 129 -0.26 13.07 -1.80
CA ALA A 129 -1.19 12.33 -2.65
C ALA A 129 -2.56 12.98 -2.66
N LYS A 130 -3.21 12.97 -3.82
CA LYS A 130 -4.63 13.31 -3.94
C LYS A 130 -5.46 12.09 -3.59
N GLY A 131 -6.56 12.30 -2.87
CA GLY A 131 -7.60 11.30 -2.69
C GLY A 131 -8.40 11.08 -3.97
N GLY A 132 -9.13 9.99 -4.03
CA GLY A 132 -9.98 9.62 -5.16
C GLY A 132 -10.17 8.11 -5.28
N TYR A 133 -10.86 7.68 -6.37
CA TYR A 133 -11.18 6.27 -6.62
C TYR A 133 -10.88 5.88 -8.09
N PRO A 134 -9.58 5.79 -8.52
CA PRO A 134 -8.36 6.10 -7.77
C PRO A 134 -8.05 7.59 -7.62
N GLY A 135 -7.16 7.91 -6.65
CA GLY A 135 -6.53 9.22 -6.51
C GLY A 135 -5.20 9.31 -7.26
N SER A 136 -4.12 9.67 -6.54
CA SER A 136 -2.77 9.72 -7.13
C SER A 136 -2.29 8.35 -7.60
N SER A 137 -1.64 8.31 -8.76
CA SER A 137 -1.10 7.08 -9.37
C SER A 137 0.33 7.29 -9.84
N ILE A 138 1.16 6.26 -9.70
CA ILE A 138 2.54 6.20 -10.19
C ILE A 138 2.69 4.92 -11.01
N LYS A 139 3.17 5.04 -12.24
CA LYS A 139 3.53 3.91 -13.11
C LYS A 139 5.04 3.84 -13.27
N ILE A 140 5.62 2.66 -13.07
CA ILE A 140 7.05 2.43 -13.13
C ILE A 140 7.29 1.23 -14.04
N SER A 141 8.08 1.43 -15.11
CA SER A 141 8.49 0.36 -16.01
C SER A 141 9.79 -0.30 -15.52
N ASP A 142 9.99 -1.55 -15.88
CA ASP A 142 11.27 -2.27 -15.77
C ASP A 142 11.89 -2.23 -14.37
N SER A 143 11.06 -2.31 -13.35
CA SER A 143 11.49 -2.37 -11.96
C SER A 143 12.19 -3.70 -11.67
N SER A 144 13.10 -3.68 -10.72
CA SER A 144 13.81 -4.88 -10.28
C SER A 144 14.03 -4.85 -8.76
N TYR A 145 14.45 -5.98 -8.23
CA TYR A 145 14.93 -6.07 -6.85
C TYR A 145 16.13 -6.99 -6.76
N GLU A 146 16.94 -6.78 -5.75
CA GLU A 146 18.03 -7.67 -5.38
C GLU A 146 17.62 -8.43 -4.13
N ILE A 147 17.88 -9.75 -4.12
CA ILE A 147 17.76 -10.58 -2.92
C ILE A 147 19.14 -10.59 -2.27
N HIS A 148 19.24 -10.07 -1.07
CA HIS A 148 20.42 -10.11 -0.25
C HIS A 148 20.25 -11.18 0.82
N SER A 149 21.16 -12.16 0.84
CA SER A 149 21.26 -13.18 1.88
C SER A 149 22.52 -12.93 2.69
N ASP A 150 22.39 -12.91 4.02
CA ASP A 150 23.51 -12.64 4.93
C ASP A 150 24.30 -11.36 4.63
N CYS A 151 23.63 -10.34 4.08
CA CYS A 151 24.19 -9.02 3.75
C CYS A 151 25.29 -9.00 2.65
N ASN A 152 25.73 -10.13 2.15
CA ASN A 152 26.91 -10.20 1.27
C ASN A 152 26.64 -10.78 -0.12
N THR A 153 25.65 -11.64 -0.25
CA THR A 153 25.32 -12.27 -1.53
C THR A 153 24.02 -11.69 -2.06
N PHE A 154 24.01 -11.31 -3.32
CA PHE A 154 22.75 -10.84 -3.92
C PHE A 154 22.48 -11.52 -5.27
N VAL A 155 21.18 -11.69 -5.56
CA VAL A 155 20.67 -12.14 -6.84
C VAL A 155 19.67 -11.12 -7.33
N LYS A 156 19.91 -10.55 -8.52
CA LYS A 156 18.97 -9.61 -9.14
C LYS A 156 17.80 -10.35 -9.76
N LYS A 157 16.59 -9.85 -9.50
CA LYS A 157 15.32 -10.35 -10.05
C LYS A 157 14.58 -9.22 -10.74
N ASN A 158 13.88 -9.55 -11.82
CA ASN A 158 12.95 -8.63 -12.46
C ASN A 158 11.65 -8.57 -11.64
N LEU A 159 11.20 -7.36 -11.32
CA LEU A 159 9.89 -7.11 -10.71
C LEU A 159 8.83 -6.81 -11.78
N GLY A 160 9.27 -6.41 -12.99
CA GLY A 160 8.40 -6.02 -14.08
C GLY A 160 7.86 -4.60 -13.93
N HIS A 161 6.70 -4.36 -14.55
CA HIS A 161 6.02 -3.09 -14.41
C HIS A 161 5.26 -3.05 -13.07
N VAL A 162 5.22 -1.85 -12.50
CA VAL A 162 4.59 -1.58 -11.20
C VAL A 162 3.64 -0.40 -11.36
N ILE A 163 2.45 -0.51 -10.78
CA ILE A 163 1.53 0.61 -10.62
C ILE A 163 1.12 0.75 -9.18
N ASN A 164 1.34 1.92 -8.62
CA ASN A 164 0.95 2.28 -7.27
C ASN A 164 -0.13 3.35 -7.32
N GLU A 165 -1.16 3.20 -6.51
CA GLU A 165 -2.29 4.11 -6.46
C GLU A 165 -2.66 4.40 -5.01
N VAL A 166 -3.11 5.62 -4.76
CA VAL A 166 -3.74 5.99 -3.49
C VAL A 166 -5.25 6.04 -3.71
N TRP A 167 -5.97 5.28 -2.91
CA TRP A 167 -7.43 5.20 -2.95
C TRP A 167 -8.02 5.76 -1.66
N GLY A 168 -9.17 6.38 -1.75
CA GLY A 168 -9.90 6.88 -0.60
C GLY A 168 -10.03 8.40 -0.53
N PRO A 169 -10.47 8.93 0.60
CA PRO A 169 -10.63 8.22 1.88
C PRO A 169 -11.84 7.28 1.93
N TYR A 170 -11.72 6.26 2.76
CA TYR A 170 -12.77 5.30 3.07
C TYR A 170 -13.16 5.39 4.54
N LYS A 171 -14.32 4.82 4.88
CA LYS A 171 -14.72 4.52 6.26
C LYS A 171 -14.61 3.01 6.46
N GLU A 172 -13.77 2.57 7.38
CA GLU A 172 -13.57 1.16 7.71
C GLU A 172 -13.85 0.88 9.18
N SER A 173 -14.39 -0.31 9.44
CA SER A 173 -14.53 -0.84 10.80
C SER A 173 -13.60 -2.04 10.94
N LEU A 174 -12.41 -1.81 11.46
CA LEU A 174 -11.33 -2.79 11.55
C LEU A 174 -11.33 -3.59 12.87
N GLY A 175 -12.29 -3.30 13.73
CA GLY A 175 -12.42 -3.95 15.04
C GLY A 175 -11.29 -3.58 16.02
N GLY A 176 -11.14 -4.42 17.06
CA GLY A 176 -10.14 -4.19 18.11
C GLY A 176 -10.39 -2.92 18.91
N GLN A 177 -9.37 -2.12 19.09
CA GLN A 177 -9.43 -0.83 19.80
C GLN A 177 -9.60 0.36 18.84
N LEU A 178 -9.64 0.13 17.52
CA LEU A 178 -9.82 1.20 16.56
C LEU A 178 -11.26 1.68 16.53
N PRO A 179 -11.48 2.98 16.26
CA PRO A 179 -12.84 3.52 16.12
C PRO A 179 -13.62 2.83 15.00
N ASN A 180 -14.91 2.63 15.21
CA ASN A 180 -15.81 2.31 14.11
C ASN A 180 -15.84 3.48 13.10
N ASN A 181 -15.96 3.17 11.81
CA ASN A 181 -15.90 4.14 10.72
C ASN A 181 -14.59 4.96 10.71
N LEU A 182 -13.46 4.31 11.01
CA LEU A 182 -12.14 4.91 10.91
C LEU A 182 -11.90 5.41 9.49
N GLU A 183 -11.44 6.65 9.35
CA GLU A 183 -11.04 7.16 8.04
C GLU A 183 -9.70 6.57 7.63
N THR A 184 -9.66 5.92 6.46
CA THR A 184 -8.47 5.26 5.92
C THR A 184 -8.16 5.73 4.51
N LEU A 185 -6.88 5.77 4.16
CA LEU A 185 -6.38 5.77 2.79
C LEU A 185 -5.81 4.39 2.49
N VAL A 186 -5.98 3.91 1.27
CA VAL A 186 -5.44 2.63 0.82
C VAL A 186 -4.37 2.90 -0.22
N ILE A 187 -3.17 2.39 0.04
CA ILE A 187 -2.08 2.34 -0.93
C ILE A 187 -2.16 0.99 -1.61
N SER A 188 -2.51 0.98 -2.89
CA SER A 188 -2.53 -0.22 -3.72
C SER A 188 -1.19 -0.31 -4.44
N TYR A 189 -0.39 -1.33 -4.11
CA TYR A 189 0.87 -1.65 -4.74
C TYR A 189 0.69 -2.88 -5.62
N ARG A 190 0.65 -2.68 -6.94
CA ARG A 190 0.48 -3.75 -7.92
C ARG A 190 1.77 -3.94 -8.71
N TYR A 191 2.24 -5.17 -8.81
CA TYR A 191 3.53 -5.50 -9.43
C TYR A 191 3.44 -6.76 -10.31
N THR A 192 4.50 -6.97 -11.08
CA THR A 192 4.53 -7.99 -12.13
C THR A 192 3.40 -7.74 -13.14
N CYS A 193 3.25 -6.48 -13.55
CA CYS A 193 2.23 -6.07 -14.48
C CYS A 193 2.67 -6.29 -15.93
N ASP A 194 1.69 -6.40 -16.83
CA ASP A 194 1.90 -6.30 -18.27
C ASP A 194 2.38 -4.88 -18.67
N PRO A 195 2.89 -4.69 -19.89
CA PRO A 195 3.37 -3.37 -20.34
C PRO A 195 2.30 -2.27 -20.35
N ASN A 196 1.02 -2.64 -20.36
CA ASN A 196 -0.09 -1.69 -20.34
C ASN A 196 -0.60 -1.40 -18.93
N TYR A 197 -0.07 -2.09 -17.91
CA TYR A 197 -0.50 -2.02 -16.51
C TYR A 197 -1.95 -2.45 -16.28
N SER A 198 -2.53 -3.20 -17.19
CA SER A 198 -3.91 -3.69 -17.10
C SER A 198 -4.02 -4.96 -16.26
N ASN A 199 -3.02 -5.83 -16.34
CA ASN A 199 -2.97 -7.08 -15.59
C ASN A 199 -1.69 -7.11 -14.74
N CYS A 200 -1.85 -7.08 -13.44
CA CYS A 200 -0.74 -7.22 -12.49
C CYS A 200 -0.98 -8.51 -11.69
N PHE A 201 -0.01 -9.42 -11.69
CA PHE A 201 -0.18 -10.73 -11.03
C PHE A 201 -0.36 -10.63 -9.53
N ASN A 202 0.22 -9.61 -8.92
CA ASN A 202 0.18 -9.43 -7.48
C ASN A 202 -0.30 -8.03 -7.12
N LYS A 203 -1.06 -7.95 -6.04
CA LYS A 203 -1.51 -6.71 -5.42
C LYS A 203 -1.35 -6.79 -3.92
N GLU A 204 -0.70 -5.78 -3.35
CA GLU A 204 -0.71 -5.54 -1.91
C GLU A 204 -1.47 -4.25 -1.62
N GLU A 205 -2.19 -4.24 -0.53
CA GLU A 205 -2.90 -3.06 -0.05
C GLU A 205 -2.46 -2.74 1.37
N TYR A 206 -2.04 -1.48 1.57
CA TYR A 206 -1.68 -0.92 2.86
C TYR A 206 -2.76 0.07 3.25
N HIS A 207 -3.57 -0.27 4.26
CA HIS A 207 -4.60 0.62 4.79
C HIS A 207 -3.97 1.44 5.90
N VAL A 208 -3.94 2.74 5.71
CA VAL A 208 -3.31 3.67 6.64
C VAL A 208 -4.30 4.67 7.21
N ALA A 209 -4.16 5.00 8.48
CA ALA A 209 -5.09 5.88 9.19
C ALA A 209 -4.38 6.73 10.25
N LYS A 210 -4.80 7.99 10.38
CA LYS A 210 -4.34 8.83 11.49
C LYS A 210 -5.13 8.53 12.77
N PRO A 211 -4.46 8.53 13.92
CA PRO A 211 -3.03 8.74 14.19
C PRO A 211 -2.22 7.43 14.24
N TYR A 212 -2.73 6.33 13.72
CA TYR A 212 -2.25 4.95 13.98
C TYR A 212 -1.17 4.49 13.01
N GLY A 213 -1.07 5.07 11.81
CA GLY A 213 -0.21 4.57 10.75
C GLY A 213 -0.83 3.40 10.00
N LEU A 214 -0.09 2.34 9.75
CA LEU A 214 -0.59 1.12 9.10
C LEU A 214 -1.53 0.36 10.05
N VAL A 215 -2.78 0.17 9.59
CA VAL A 215 -3.85 -0.50 10.36
C VAL A 215 -4.29 -1.83 9.77
N LYS A 216 -4.04 -2.05 8.47
CA LYS A 216 -4.29 -3.33 7.80
C LYS A 216 -3.36 -3.46 6.60
N TRP A 217 -2.88 -4.66 6.37
CA TRP A 217 -2.19 -5.05 5.14
C TRP A 217 -2.83 -6.31 4.58
N GLN A 218 -2.90 -6.41 3.26
CA GLN A 218 -3.37 -7.62 2.59
C GLN A 218 -2.66 -7.84 1.26
N HIS A 219 -2.59 -9.11 0.86
CA HIS A 219 -2.07 -9.54 -0.43
C HIS A 219 -3.16 -10.27 -1.22
N GLN A 220 -3.14 -10.09 -2.54
CA GLN A 220 -4.05 -10.74 -3.48
C GLN A 220 -3.30 -11.11 -4.76
N SER A 221 -3.64 -12.24 -5.34
CA SER A 221 -3.16 -12.67 -6.66
C SER A 221 -4.24 -12.52 -7.73
N LEU A 222 -3.83 -12.28 -8.97
CA LEU A 222 -4.74 -12.18 -10.10
C LEU A 222 -5.30 -13.56 -10.44
N GLY A 223 -6.62 -13.68 -10.51
CA GLY A 223 -7.30 -14.88 -10.96
C GLY A 223 -7.26 -15.05 -12.48
N SER A 224 -7.57 -16.25 -12.94
CA SER A 224 -7.63 -16.58 -14.37
C SER A 224 -8.73 -15.84 -15.14
N ASP A 225 -9.70 -15.30 -14.44
CA ASP A 225 -10.79 -14.48 -14.98
C ASP A 225 -10.44 -12.99 -15.12
N GLY A 226 -9.19 -12.60 -14.76
CA GLY A 226 -8.72 -11.22 -14.80
C GLY A 226 -9.16 -10.37 -13.59
N THR A 227 -9.78 -10.99 -12.59
CA THR A 227 -10.11 -10.33 -11.31
C THR A 227 -9.15 -10.77 -10.22
N TYR A 228 -8.97 -9.94 -9.18
CA TYR A 228 -8.18 -10.38 -8.03
C TYR A 228 -8.97 -11.35 -7.18
N ASN A 229 -8.31 -12.45 -6.83
CA ASN A 229 -8.83 -13.41 -5.86
C ASN A 229 -9.09 -12.73 -4.51
N PRO A 230 -9.94 -13.30 -3.65
CA PRO A 230 -9.99 -12.90 -2.24
C PRO A 230 -8.58 -12.87 -1.65
N PRO A 231 -8.31 -11.99 -0.67
CA PRO A 231 -7.00 -11.90 -0.06
C PRO A 231 -6.53 -13.27 0.47
N ASP A 232 -5.35 -13.68 0.04
CA ASP A 232 -4.70 -14.92 0.50
C ASP A 232 -3.91 -14.70 1.79
N ASN A 233 -3.62 -13.45 2.13
CA ASN A 233 -2.99 -13.04 3.37
C ASN A 233 -3.56 -11.69 3.82
N VAL A 234 -4.05 -11.63 5.06
CA VAL A 234 -4.56 -10.41 5.69
C VAL A 234 -3.98 -10.28 7.09
N THR A 235 -3.43 -9.12 7.37
CA THR A 235 -2.93 -8.78 8.71
C THR A 235 -3.59 -7.49 9.18
N TYR A 236 -4.19 -7.54 10.36
CA TYR A 236 -4.76 -6.37 11.04
C TYR A 236 -3.81 -5.88 12.12
N PHE A 237 -3.71 -4.56 12.26
CA PHE A 237 -3.00 -3.86 13.31
C PHE A 237 -3.99 -2.93 14.00
N ASN A 238 -4.82 -3.48 14.85
CA ASN A 238 -6.03 -2.83 15.37
C ASN A 238 -6.05 -2.64 16.90
N HIS A 239 -4.89 -2.82 17.55
CA HIS A 239 -4.70 -2.57 18.98
C HIS A 239 -3.48 -1.69 19.20
N VAL A 240 -3.56 -0.76 20.16
CA VAL A 240 -2.42 0.03 20.64
C VAL A 240 -1.87 -0.64 21.88
N VAL A 241 -0.61 -1.03 21.86
CA VAL A 241 0.06 -1.80 22.93
C VAL A 241 1.32 -1.08 23.38
N SER A 242 1.63 -1.14 24.66
CA SER A 242 2.86 -0.56 25.22
C SER A 242 4.10 -1.33 24.76
N GLY A 243 5.17 -0.63 24.48
CA GLY A 243 6.47 -1.15 24.11
C GLY A 243 7.07 -0.44 22.90
N GLN A 244 8.39 -0.45 22.83
CA GLN A 244 9.17 0.08 21.71
C GLN A 244 10.26 -0.89 21.33
N VAL A 245 10.69 -0.80 20.08
CA VAL A 245 11.82 -1.56 19.54
C VAL A 245 12.69 -0.63 18.72
N SER A 246 13.99 -0.72 18.91
CA SER A 246 14.95 -0.09 18.02
C SER A 246 15.15 -0.98 16.78
N PRO A 247 15.03 -0.46 15.56
CA PRO A 247 15.27 -1.25 14.38
C PRO A 247 16.73 -1.67 14.28
N VAL A 248 16.95 -2.93 13.91
CA VAL A 248 18.28 -3.46 13.61
C VAL A 248 18.55 -3.22 12.13
N THR A 249 19.60 -2.46 11.83
CA THR A 249 20.00 -2.12 10.46
C THR A 249 21.22 -2.94 10.02
N ALA A 250 21.17 -4.23 10.21
CA ALA A 250 22.36 -5.10 10.06
C ALA A 250 23.00 -5.07 8.66
N CYS A 251 22.28 -4.68 7.62
CA CYS A 251 22.78 -4.67 6.24
C CYS A 251 22.72 -3.31 5.54
N PHE A 252 22.05 -2.29 6.13
CA PHE A 252 21.72 -1.04 5.42
C PHE A 252 21.77 0.19 6.32
#